data_263426e7e45c642d19dcf77b918056aa
#
_entry.id   263426e7e45c642d19dcf77b918056aa
#
_cell.length_a   1.000
_cell.length_b   1.000
_cell.length_c   1.000
_cell.angle_alpha   90.00
_cell.angle_beta   90.00
_cell.angle_gamma   90.00
#
_symmetry.space_group_name_H-M   'P 1'
#
loop_
_entity.id
_entity.type
_entity.pdbx_description
1 polymer ?
#
loop_
_entity_poly.entity_id
_entity_poly.type
_entity_poly.pdbx_seq_one_letter_code
_entity_poly.pdbx_strand_id
1 'polypeptide(L)'
;GIADYRARLEPFNREHNSGLPRVALKMATGSGKTVVMAMLVAWQTLTKVHTPQDARFAKRFQVVTPGITIRDRLRVLHPSDPGNYYKERDLVPGDLWGGLHEARIL
;
A
#
# COMPACT_ATOMS: atom_id res chain seq x y z
N GLY A 1 10.72 0.95 13.28
CA GLY A 1 9.29 0.71 13.44
C GLY A 1 8.43 1.86 12.94
N ILE A 2 7.13 1.68 12.98
CA ILE A 2 6.18 2.71 12.52
C ILE A 2 6.31 4.00 13.30
N ALA A 3 6.52 3.91 14.63
CA ALA A 3 6.70 5.09 15.46
C ALA A 3 7.92 5.90 15.04
N ASP A 4 8.99 5.23 14.60
CA ASP A 4 10.23 5.90 14.22
C ASP A 4 10.07 6.72 12.93
N TYR A 5 9.41 6.18 11.92
CA TYR A 5 9.22 6.93 10.69
C TYR A 5 8.28 8.12 10.89
N ARG A 6 7.26 7.99 11.73
CA ARG A 6 6.38 9.10 12.06
C ARG A 6 7.13 10.21 12.79
N ALA A 7 7.99 9.86 13.73
CA ALA A 7 8.81 10.82 14.45
C ALA A 7 9.73 11.62 13.51
N ARG A 8 10.24 10.98 12.45
CA ARG A 8 11.08 11.64 11.45
C ARG A 8 10.30 12.52 10.49
N LEU A 9 9.11 12.08 10.07
CA LEU A 9 8.34 12.75 9.03
C LEU A 9 7.37 13.78 9.58
N GLU A 10 6.94 13.65 10.81
CA GLU A 10 5.91 14.51 11.38
C GLU A 10 6.30 15.99 11.42
N PRO A 11 7.53 16.38 11.81
CA PRO A 11 7.92 17.79 11.77
C PRO A 11 7.85 18.38 10.36
N PHE A 12 8.31 17.61 9.35
CA PHE A 12 8.24 18.03 7.96
C PHE A 12 6.80 18.16 7.47
N ASN A 13 5.95 17.17 7.78
CA ASN A 13 4.54 17.19 7.41
C ASN A 13 3.78 18.32 8.09
N ARG A 14 4.13 18.63 9.35
CA ARG A 14 3.52 19.73 10.07
C ARG A 14 3.80 21.07 9.41
N GLU A 15 5.01 21.26 8.90
CA GLU A 15 5.43 22.48 8.23
C GLU A 15 4.84 22.59 6.83
N HIS A 16 4.88 21.51 6.03
CA HIS A 16 4.55 21.54 4.60
C HIS A 16 3.18 20.93 4.26
N ASN A 17 2.64 20.07 5.11
CA ASN A 17 1.39 19.34 4.86
C ASN A 17 0.52 19.32 6.12
N SER A 18 0.23 20.48 6.68
CA SER A 18 -0.52 20.59 7.93
C SER A 18 -1.81 19.77 7.91
N GLY A 19 -1.98 18.91 8.93
CA GLY A 19 -3.15 18.06 9.07
C GLY A 19 -3.21 16.85 8.14
N LEU A 20 -2.22 16.68 7.26
CA LEU A 20 -2.21 15.57 6.30
C LEU A 20 -0.82 14.94 6.22
N PRO A 21 -0.60 13.78 6.87
CA PRO A 21 0.69 13.09 6.76
C PRO A 21 0.93 12.60 5.33
N ARG A 22 2.08 12.91 4.79
CA ARG A 22 2.50 12.51 3.46
C ARG A 22 3.88 11.87 3.50
N VAL A 23 4.05 10.83 2.70
CA VAL A 23 5.34 10.16 2.51
C VAL A 23 5.58 10.01 1.02
N ALA A 24 6.74 10.44 0.55
CA ALA A 24 7.15 10.25 -0.84
C ALA A 24 8.21 9.16 -0.92
N LEU A 25 7.97 8.16 -1.77
CA LEU A 25 8.93 7.12 -2.07
C LEU A 25 9.44 7.36 -3.50
N LYS A 26 10.68 7.84 -3.60
CA LYS A 26 11.28 8.12 -4.90
C LYS A 26 12.14 6.94 -5.33
N MET A 27 11.82 6.35 -6.47
CA MET A 27 12.51 5.18 -6.99
C MET A 27 12.82 5.38 -8.47
N ALA A 28 13.92 4.81 -8.93
CA ALA A 28 14.30 4.86 -10.33
C ALA A 28 13.33 4.05 -11.21
N THR A 29 13.22 4.43 -12.48
CA THR A 29 12.42 3.69 -13.45
C THR A 29 12.93 2.24 -13.56
N GLY A 30 12.01 1.28 -13.58
CA GLY A 30 12.34 -0.13 -13.66
C GLY A 30 12.81 -0.77 -12.35
N SER A 31 12.72 -0.06 -11.22
CA SER A 31 13.18 -0.57 -9.92
C SER A 31 12.11 -1.35 -9.14
N GLY A 32 10.97 -1.68 -9.76
CA GLY A 32 9.92 -2.47 -9.11
C GLY A 32 8.94 -1.65 -8.28
N LYS A 33 8.62 -0.44 -8.72
CA LYS A 33 7.70 0.46 -8.01
C LYS A 33 6.35 -0.17 -7.72
N THR A 34 5.79 -0.90 -8.69
CA THR A 34 4.48 -1.54 -8.53
C THR A 34 4.53 -2.66 -7.49
N VAL A 35 5.64 -3.39 -7.42
CA VAL A 35 5.85 -4.41 -6.38
C VAL A 35 5.87 -3.75 -5.00
N VAL A 36 6.53 -2.61 -4.86
CA VAL A 36 6.56 -1.86 -3.59
C VAL A 36 5.16 -1.39 -3.21
N MET A 37 4.36 -0.92 -4.17
CA MET A 37 2.96 -0.55 -3.93
C MET A 37 2.17 -1.77 -3.42
N ALA A 38 2.33 -2.93 -4.05
CA ALA A 38 1.68 -4.16 -3.60
C ALA A 38 2.11 -4.55 -2.18
N MET A 39 3.38 -4.43 -1.86
CA MET A 39 3.89 -4.71 -0.52
C MET A 39 3.28 -3.77 0.52
N LEU A 40 3.14 -2.49 0.20
CA LEU A 40 2.51 -1.51 1.10
C LEU A 40 1.04 -1.83 1.33
N VAL A 41 0.30 -2.17 0.28
CA VAL A 41 -1.11 -2.57 0.38
C VAL A 41 -1.25 -3.81 1.26
N ALA A 42 -0.43 -4.83 1.02
CA ALA A 42 -0.45 -6.07 1.80
C ALA A 42 -0.12 -5.80 3.27
N TRP A 43 0.94 -5.06 3.53
CA TRP A 43 1.35 -4.74 4.90
C TRP A 43 0.26 -4.00 5.67
N GLN A 44 -0.29 -2.94 5.08
CA GLN A 44 -1.33 -2.14 5.71
C GLN A 44 -2.59 -2.97 5.96
N THR A 45 -3.04 -3.72 4.95
CA THR A 45 -4.27 -4.51 5.03
C THR A 45 -4.15 -5.62 6.08
N LEU A 46 -3.10 -6.41 6.02
CA LEU A 46 -2.92 -7.55 6.92
C LEU A 46 -2.73 -7.10 8.37
N THR A 47 -2.03 -5.99 8.58
CA THR A 47 -1.87 -5.43 9.91
C THR A 47 -3.20 -4.89 10.43
N LYS A 48 -3.99 -4.23 9.58
CA LYS A 48 -5.32 -3.72 9.97
C LYS A 48 -6.27 -4.85 10.32
N VAL A 49 -6.24 -5.95 9.57
CA VAL A 49 -7.07 -7.14 9.85
C VAL A 49 -6.69 -7.75 11.18
N HIS A 50 -5.40 -7.82 11.48
CA HIS A 50 -4.89 -8.39 12.72
C HIS A 50 -5.16 -7.49 13.93
N THR A 51 -5.08 -6.17 13.75
CA THR A 51 -5.31 -5.18 14.80
C THR A 51 -6.34 -4.13 14.35
N PRO A 52 -7.65 -4.48 14.29
CA PRO A 52 -8.66 -3.59 13.67
C PRO A 52 -8.83 -2.23 14.36
N GLN A 53 -8.47 -2.14 15.64
CA GLN A 53 -8.60 -0.91 16.41
C GLN A 53 -7.45 0.07 16.21
N ASP A 54 -6.39 -0.34 15.50
CA ASP A 54 -5.22 0.51 15.31
C ASP A 54 -5.46 1.48 14.14
N ALA A 55 -5.59 2.77 14.45
CA ALA A 55 -5.85 3.83 13.48
C ALA A 55 -4.66 4.13 12.56
N ARG A 56 -3.48 3.59 12.83
CA ARG A 56 -2.28 3.80 12.00
C ARG A 56 -2.32 3.00 10.70
N PHE A 57 -3.18 2.00 10.60
CA PHE A 57 -3.27 1.11 9.46
C PHE A 57 -4.60 1.25 8.74
N ALA A 58 -4.62 0.93 7.46
CA ALA A 58 -5.80 1.02 6.61
C ALA A 58 -5.94 -0.23 5.73
N LYS A 59 -7.16 -0.50 5.28
CA LYS A 59 -7.44 -1.54 4.29
C LYS A 59 -8.23 -0.97 3.09
N ARG A 60 -8.41 0.34 3.04
CA ARG A 60 -9.00 1.05 1.90
C ARG A 60 -7.94 1.93 1.29
N PHE A 61 -7.80 1.86 -0.03
CA PHE A 61 -6.76 2.55 -0.76
C PHE A 61 -7.35 3.22 -1.99
N GLN A 62 -6.87 4.41 -2.28
CA GLN A 62 -7.20 5.10 -3.52
C GLN A 62 -5.92 5.25 -4.33
N VAL A 63 -5.96 4.74 -5.57
CA VAL A 63 -4.83 4.85 -6.48
C VAL A 63 -5.18 5.90 -7.54
N VAL A 64 -4.36 6.93 -7.65
CA VAL A 64 -4.56 8.00 -8.62
C VAL A 64 -3.47 7.89 -9.68
N THR A 65 -3.88 7.83 -10.95
CA THR A 65 -2.95 7.67 -12.07
C THR A 65 -3.27 8.68 -13.17
N PRO A 66 -2.27 9.08 -13.99
CA PRO A 66 -2.48 10.09 -15.02
C PRO A 66 -3.18 9.59 -16.30
N GLY A 67 -3.49 8.29 -16.43
CA GLY A 67 -4.11 7.80 -17.64
C GLY A 67 -4.62 6.37 -17.55
N ILE A 68 -5.45 5.99 -18.51
CA ILE A 68 -6.10 4.67 -18.57
C ILE A 68 -5.07 3.55 -18.72
N THR A 69 -4.04 3.74 -19.54
CA THR A 69 -3.02 2.71 -19.78
C THR A 69 -2.28 2.32 -18.49
N ILE A 70 -1.90 3.33 -17.69
CA ILE A 70 -1.24 3.09 -16.40
C ILE A 70 -2.23 2.47 -15.42
N ARG A 71 -3.47 2.94 -15.41
CA ARG A 71 -4.53 2.37 -14.58
C ARG A 71 -4.71 0.88 -14.84
N ASP A 72 -4.75 0.47 -16.11
CA ASP A 72 -4.91 -0.93 -16.47
C ASP A 72 -3.73 -1.79 -16.03
N ARG A 73 -2.51 -1.24 -16.07
CA ARG A 73 -1.32 -1.93 -15.59
C ARG A 73 -1.34 -2.15 -14.08
N LEU A 74 -2.01 -1.26 -13.33
CA LEU A 74 -2.08 -1.35 -11.88
C LEU A 74 -3.18 -2.28 -11.37
N ARG A 75 -3.95 -2.92 -12.26
CA ARG A 75 -4.93 -3.93 -11.86
C ARG A 75 -4.32 -5.08 -11.05
N VAL A 76 -3.01 -5.31 -11.21
CA VAL A 76 -2.27 -6.34 -10.47
C VAL A 76 -2.22 -6.07 -8.97
N LEU A 77 -2.61 -4.88 -8.53
CA LEU A 77 -2.73 -4.54 -7.10
C LEU A 77 -4.02 -5.06 -6.47
N HIS A 78 -5.01 -5.44 -7.28
CA HIS A 78 -6.24 -6.02 -6.76
C HIS A 78 -6.04 -7.50 -6.42
N PRO A 79 -6.27 -7.92 -5.17
CA PRO A 79 -6.11 -9.33 -4.81
C PRO A 79 -6.98 -10.29 -5.61
N SER A 80 -8.10 -9.81 -6.13
CA SER A 80 -9.03 -10.62 -6.94
C SER A 80 -8.61 -10.78 -8.40
N ASP A 81 -7.61 -10.04 -8.86
CA ASP A 81 -7.14 -10.16 -10.24
C ASP A 81 -6.33 -11.46 -10.39
N PRO A 82 -6.57 -12.27 -11.46
CA PRO A 82 -5.81 -13.49 -11.67
C PRO A 82 -4.30 -13.30 -11.79
N GLY A 83 -3.87 -12.13 -12.28
CA GLY A 83 -2.46 -11.77 -12.40
C GLY A 83 -1.94 -10.92 -11.24
N ASN A 84 -2.58 -10.95 -10.07
CA ASN A 84 -2.17 -10.10 -8.96
C ASN A 84 -0.74 -10.39 -8.51
N TYR A 85 -0.03 -9.34 -8.10
CA TYR A 85 1.36 -9.45 -7.72
C TYR A 85 1.58 -10.17 -6.38
N TYR A 86 0.58 -10.24 -5.53
CA TYR A 86 0.70 -10.92 -4.24
C TYR A 86 0.98 -12.41 -4.45
N LYS A 87 0.38 -13.00 -5.47
CA LYS A 87 0.63 -14.39 -5.87
C LYS A 87 1.82 -14.50 -6.82
N GLU A 88 1.84 -13.70 -7.89
CA GLU A 88 2.86 -13.75 -8.93
C GLU A 88 4.27 -13.51 -8.40
N ARG A 89 4.41 -12.63 -7.41
CA ARG A 89 5.69 -12.27 -6.80
C ARG A 89 5.89 -12.90 -5.43
N ASP A 90 4.98 -13.78 -5.01
CA ASP A 90 5.04 -14.47 -3.72
C ASP A 90 5.24 -13.50 -2.54
N LEU A 91 4.45 -12.42 -2.53
CA LEU A 91 4.57 -11.37 -1.54
C LEU A 91 3.85 -11.69 -0.23
N VAL A 92 2.85 -12.56 -0.26
CA VAL A 92 1.98 -12.89 0.88
C VAL A 92 1.91 -14.40 1.06
N PRO A 93 2.23 -14.91 2.27
CA PRO A 93 2.05 -16.33 2.56
C PRO A 93 0.60 -16.78 2.39
N GLY A 94 0.40 -18.01 1.95
CA GLY A 94 -0.93 -18.55 1.63
C GLY A 94 -1.92 -18.51 2.78
N ASP A 95 -1.47 -18.67 4.03
CA ASP A 95 -2.31 -18.60 5.22
C ASP A 95 -2.84 -17.21 5.53
N LEU A 96 -2.26 -16.15 4.94
CA LEU A 96 -2.69 -14.77 5.13
C LEU A 96 -3.57 -14.23 3.98
N TRP A 97 -3.85 -15.03 2.97
CA TRP A 97 -4.60 -14.59 1.79
C TRP A 97 -6.04 -14.18 2.10
N GLY A 98 -6.69 -14.85 3.04
CA GLY A 98 -8.04 -14.47 3.45
C GLY A 98 -8.12 -13.03 3.94
N GLY A 99 -7.15 -12.61 4.75
CA GLY A 99 -7.07 -11.24 5.24
C GLY A 99 -6.78 -10.23 4.11
N LEU A 100 -5.95 -10.61 3.14
CA LEU A 100 -5.61 -9.75 2.02
C LEU A 100 -6.85 -9.38 1.18
N HIS A 101 -7.82 -10.28 1.05
CA HIS A 101 -9.04 -10.02 0.30
C HIS A 101 -9.95 -8.96 0.94
N GLU A 102 -9.67 -8.53 2.16
CA GLU A 102 -10.38 -7.42 2.77
C GLU A 102 -9.92 -6.05 2.26
N ALA A 103 -8.82 -5.98 1.51
CA ALA A 103 -8.36 -4.72 0.91
C ALA A 103 -9.38 -4.20 -0.10
N ARG A 104 -9.64 -2.89 -0.03
CA ARG A 104 -10.50 -2.17 -0.97
C ARG A 104 -9.63 -1.16 -1.72
N ILE A 105 -9.50 -1.34 -3.02
CA ILE A 105 -8.68 -0.49 -3.88
C ILE A 105 -9.60 0.21 -4.88
N LEU A 106 -9.59 1.52 -4.81
CA LEU A 106 -10.44 2.38 -5.65
C LEU A 106 -9.66 2.96 -6.83
#